data_b8d9f57b2adff8597b40608cfae92f06
#
_entry.id   b8d9f57b2adff8597b40608cfae92f06
#
_cell.length_a   1.000
_cell.length_b   1.000
_cell.length_c   1.000
_cell.angle_alpha   90.00
_cell.angle_beta   90.00
_cell.angle_gamma   90.00
#
_symmetry.space_group_name_H-M   'P 1'
#
loop_
_entity.id
_entity.type
_entity.pdbx_description
1 polymer ?
#
loop_
_entity_poly.entity_id
_entity_poly.type
_entity_poly.pdbx_seq_one_letter_code
_entity_poly.pdbx_strand_id
1 'polypeptide(L)'
;MYKQWEMTIPQLSGKEKRRIHLYLPKAYEEDPQARFPVMYMFDGQNVFLDQEASFGKSWGMYQYMNNAQTRLIIVGVECSKTSRMAEYSPFTHDNGMNGERVYARGRTYMNWLTGVLKPMIDRKYRTLPDRENTIIAGSSMGGLMSLYAALNYNHVFSRAACLSASLWVHPGKVMHMIRSAQISPDTCIYLDYGTEEIANHPENPKVLFDACQALLYQGVNLAFRIVPGGSHCEASWEKQVPVFMKCLGF
;
A
#
# COMPACT_ATOMS: atom_id res chain seq x y z
N MET A 1 16.42 -12.63 -4.12
CA MET A 1 15.90 -13.86 -3.44
C MET A 1 14.45 -13.67 -3.05
N TYR A 2 13.60 -14.70 -3.18
CA TYR A 2 12.18 -14.64 -2.79
C TYR A 2 11.88 -15.69 -1.72
N LYS A 3 11.14 -15.33 -0.68
CA LYS A 3 10.79 -16.19 0.47
C LYS A 3 9.34 -16.00 0.85
N GLN A 4 8.75 -17.05 1.44
CA GLN A 4 7.38 -17.03 1.96
C GLN A 4 7.33 -17.76 3.30
N TRP A 5 6.41 -17.33 4.17
CA TRP A 5 6.02 -18.05 5.40
C TRP A 5 4.61 -17.65 5.79
N GLU A 6 4.02 -18.37 6.71
CA GLU A 6 2.68 -18.09 7.22
C GLU A 6 2.73 -17.46 8.61
N MET A 7 1.82 -16.52 8.85
CA MET A 7 1.55 -15.91 10.15
C MET A 7 0.05 -15.83 10.39
N THR A 8 -0.35 -15.81 11.66
CA THR A 8 -1.71 -15.45 12.07
C THR A 8 -1.77 -14.00 12.52
N ILE A 9 -2.95 -13.39 12.37
CA ILE A 9 -3.25 -12.06 12.94
C ILE A 9 -4.42 -12.24 13.91
N PRO A 10 -4.15 -12.69 15.16
CA PRO A 10 -5.21 -13.10 16.08
C PRO A 10 -6.27 -12.04 16.34
N GLN A 11 -5.88 -10.76 16.34
CA GLN A 11 -6.79 -9.63 16.57
C GLN A 11 -7.73 -9.36 15.39
N LEU A 12 -7.44 -9.91 14.19
CA LEU A 12 -8.25 -9.72 12.97
C LEU A 12 -9.02 -10.98 12.60
N SER A 13 -8.31 -12.04 12.31
CA SER A 13 -8.88 -13.26 11.72
C SER A 13 -8.59 -14.52 12.56
N GLY A 14 -8.19 -14.34 13.82
CA GLY A 14 -7.96 -15.44 14.76
C GLY A 14 -6.91 -16.42 14.25
N LYS A 15 -7.31 -17.65 13.94
CA LYS A 15 -6.42 -18.74 13.51
C LYS A 15 -6.17 -18.76 11.98
N GLU A 16 -6.82 -17.90 11.19
CA GLU A 16 -6.57 -17.81 9.76
C GLU A 16 -5.10 -17.45 9.51
N LYS A 17 -4.44 -18.29 8.75
CA LYS A 17 -3.05 -18.04 8.35
C LYS A 17 -3.02 -17.11 7.16
N ARG A 18 -2.11 -16.17 7.20
CA ARG A 18 -1.76 -15.26 6.12
C ARG A 18 -0.37 -15.54 5.64
N ARG A 19 -0.19 -15.67 4.35
CA ARG A 19 1.13 -15.78 3.78
C ARG A 19 1.78 -14.39 3.74
N ILE A 20 3.03 -14.36 4.16
CA ILE A 20 3.90 -13.19 4.03
C ILE A 20 4.89 -13.50 2.92
N HIS A 21 4.98 -12.60 1.97
CA HIS A 21 5.90 -12.64 0.85
C HIS A 21 7.05 -11.68 1.10
N LEU A 22 8.27 -12.11 0.84
CA LEU A 22 9.45 -11.30 1.03
C LEU A 22 10.33 -11.38 -0.19
N TYR A 23 10.66 -10.23 -0.76
CA TYR A 23 11.71 -10.07 -1.75
C TYR A 23 12.95 -9.43 -1.11
N LEU A 24 14.10 -10.06 -1.29
CA LEU A 24 15.41 -9.51 -0.94
C LEU A 24 16.16 -9.17 -2.24
N PRO A 25 16.70 -7.95 -2.39
CA PRO A 25 17.43 -7.56 -3.60
C PRO A 25 18.73 -8.35 -3.77
N LYS A 26 19.27 -8.41 -4.98
CA LYS A 26 20.52 -9.11 -5.29
C LYS A 26 21.67 -8.62 -4.40
N ALA A 27 21.78 -7.31 -4.19
CA ALA A 27 22.74 -6.69 -3.30
C ALA A 27 22.70 -7.20 -1.84
N TYR A 28 21.57 -7.80 -1.40
CA TYR A 28 21.48 -8.40 -0.08
C TYR A 28 22.41 -9.60 0.11
N GLU A 29 22.67 -10.35 -0.97
CA GLU A 29 23.61 -11.48 -0.96
C GLU A 29 25.04 -11.04 -1.24
N GLU A 30 25.21 -10.05 -2.11
CA GLU A 30 26.52 -9.56 -2.58
C GLU A 30 27.26 -8.73 -1.53
N ASP A 31 26.53 -7.99 -0.68
CA ASP A 31 27.10 -7.11 0.35
C ASP A 31 26.51 -7.44 1.73
N PRO A 32 27.21 -8.26 2.54
CA PRO A 32 26.75 -8.65 3.88
C PRO A 32 26.61 -7.49 4.89
N GLN A 33 27.24 -6.35 4.63
CA GLN A 33 27.18 -5.19 5.52
C GLN A 33 26.07 -4.21 5.12
N ALA A 34 25.54 -4.32 3.91
CA ALA A 34 24.49 -3.41 3.43
C ALA A 34 23.19 -3.59 4.21
N ARG A 35 22.53 -2.46 4.46
CA ARG A 35 21.17 -2.39 4.98
C ARG A 35 20.26 -1.74 3.95
N PHE A 36 18.98 -2.04 4.02
CA PHE A 36 18.03 -1.74 2.96
C PHE A 36 16.76 -1.09 3.51
N PRO A 37 16.20 -0.09 2.82
CA PRO A 37 14.84 0.35 3.07
C PRO A 37 13.84 -0.79 2.84
N VAL A 38 12.64 -0.64 3.42
CA VAL A 38 11.58 -1.67 3.33
C VAL A 38 10.28 -1.05 2.83
N MET A 39 9.69 -1.66 1.81
CA MET A 39 8.34 -1.35 1.35
C MET A 39 7.38 -2.47 1.79
N TYR A 40 6.38 -2.11 2.56
CA TYR A 40 5.27 -2.98 2.92
C TYR A 40 4.15 -2.82 1.90
N MET A 41 3.63 -3.94 1.36
CA MET A 41 2.60 -3.93 0.34
C MET A 41 1.36 -4.71 0.78
N PHE A 42 0.21 -4.09 0.61
CA PHE A 42 -1.09 -4.75 0.79
C PHE A 42 -1.33 -5.76 -0.34
N ASP A 43 -2.23 -6.71 -0.11
CA ASP A 43 -2.60 -7.75 -1.08
C ASP A 43 -1.38 -8.53 -1.61
N GLY A 44 -0.54 -9.03 -0.70
CA GLY A 44 0.75 -9.67 -1.00
C GLY A 44 0.68 -10.77 -2.06
N GLN A 45 -0.46 -11.46 -2.18
CA GLN A 45 -0.70 -12.46 -3.22
C GLN A 45 -0.68 -11.88 -4.64
N ASN A 46 -1.00 -10.59 -4.80
CA ASN A 46 -1.04 -9.92 -6.10
C ASN A 46 0.25 -9.15 -6.45
N VAL A 47 1.27 -9.17 -5.58
CA VAL A 47 2.43 -8.31 -5.72
C VAL A 47 3.48 -8.87 -6.67
N PHE A 48 3.85 -10.14 -6.54
CA PHE A 48 5.10 -10.65 -7.11
C PHE A 48 4.94 -11.47 -8.38
N LEU A 49 4.10 -12.49 -8.38
CA LEU A 49 4.05 -13.53 -9.40
C LEU A 49 2.61 -13.78 -9.87
N ASP A 50 2.40 -13.86 -11.17
CA ASP A 50 1.07 -14.06 -11.77
C ASP A 50 0.38 -15.35 -11.28
N GLN A 51 1.15 -16.40 -11.07
CA GLN A 51 0.64 -17.70 -10.59
C GLN A 51 0.09 -17.68 -9.15
N GLU A 52 0.44 -16.67 -8.37
CA GLU A 52 -0.03 -16.51 -6.97
C GLU A 52 -1.17 -15.51 -6.87
N ALA A 53 -1.37 -14.72 -7.92
CA ALA A 53 -2.32 -13.62 -7.94
C ALA A 53 -3.77 -14.10 -7.99
N SER A 54 -4.64 -13.43 -7.23
CA SER A 54 -6.07 -13.75 -7.11
C SER A 54 -6.81 -13.82 -8.46
N PHE A 55 -6.36 -13.03 -9.44
CA PHE A 55 -6.98 -12.93 -10.77
C PHE A 55 -6.02 -13.34 -11.90
N GLY A 56 -4.98 -14.11 -11.59
CA GLY A 56 -4.01 -14.61 -12.57
C GLY A 56 -3.08 -13.54 -13.13
N LYS A 57 -3.09 -12.33 -12.58
CA LYS A 57 -2.18 -11.23 -12.93
C LYS A 57 -1.71 -10.52 -11.67
N SER A 58 -0.40 -10.32 -11.57
CA SER A 58 0.25 -9.61 -10.46
C SER A 58 0.77 -8.23 -10.89
N TRP A 59 1.33 -7.48 -9.95
CA TRP A 59 2.05 -6.24 -10.24
C TRP A 59 3.44 -6.49 -10.86
N GLY A 60 3.85 -7.74 -11.05
CA GLY A 60 5.13 -8.11 -11.64
C GLY A 60 6.35 -7.62 -10.85
N MET A 61 6.19 -7.33 -9.54
CA MET A 61 7.27 -6.75 -8.73
C MET A 61 8.52 -7.62 -8.69
N TYR A 62 8.38 -8.94 -8.73
CA TYR A 62 9.54 -9.82 -8.75
C TYR A 62 10.43 -9.58 -9.99
N GLN A 63 9.81 -9.54 -11.17
CA GLN A 63 10.51 -9.29 -12.43
C GLN A 63 11.07 -7.87 -12.50
N TYR A 64 10.26 -6.88 -12.10
CA TYR A 64 10.68 -5.48 -12.07
C TYR A 64 11.92 -5.28 -11.19
N MET A 65 11.89 -5.76 -9.95
CA MET A 65 12.97 -5.59 -8.99
C MET A 65 14.27 -6.25 -9.43
N ASN A 66 14.18 -7.43 -10.06
CA ASN A 66 15.36 -8.11 -10.61
C ASN A 66 15.97 -7.36 -11.79
N ASN A 67 15.14 -6.79 -12.67
CA ASN A 67 15.61 -6.04 -13.84
C ASN A 67 16.20 -4.67 -13.44
N ALA A 68 15.50 -3.95 -12.57
CA ALA A 68 15.93 -2.63 -12.11
C ALA A 68 17.08 -2.66 -11.09
N GLN A 69 17.38 -3.84 -10.52
CA GLN A 69 18.38 -4.03 -9.46
C GLN A 69 18.23 -3.06 -8.29
N THR A 70 17.00 -2.71 -7.98
CA THR A 70 16.67 -1.75 -6.92
C THR A 70 17.06 -2.28 -5.55
N ARG A 71 17.75 -1.46 -4.74
CA ARG A 71 18.23 -1.81 -3.39
C ARG A 71 17.11 -1.61 -2.35
N LEU A 72 16.04 -2.39 -2.44
CA LEU A 72 14.84 -2.29 -1.61
C LEU A 72 14.36 -3.69 -1.23
N ILE A 73 14.03 -3.90 0.04
CA ILE A 73 13.30 -5.09 0.51
C ILE A 73 11.81 -4.83 0.33
N ILE A 74 11.06 -5.83 -0.19
CA ILE A 74 9.60 -5.74 -0.28
C ILE A 74 8.97 -6.83 0.57
N VAL A 75 7.99 -6.44 1.40
CA VAL A 75 7.19 -7.32 2.25
C VAL A 75 5.75 -7.23 1.84
N GLY A 76 5.20 -8.25 1.19
CA GLY A 76 3.78 -8.35 0.83
C GLY A 76 3.02 -9.15 1.88
N VAL A 77 1.87 -8.65 2.32
CA VAL A 77 0.97 -9.35 3.24
C VAL A 77 -0.29 -9.74 2.50
N GLU A 78 -0.59 -11.06 2.41
CA GLU A 78 -1.85 -11.49 1.82
C GLU A 78 -3.06 -10.94 2.59
N CYS A 79 -4.11 -10.57 1.88
CA CYS A 79 -5.35 -10.15 2.52
C CYS A 79 -6.13 -11.34 3.10
N SER A 80 -7.08 -11.05 3.97
CA SER A 80 -8.06 -12.06 4.40
C SER A 80 -8.97 -12.46 3.25
N LYS A 81 -9.24 -13.75 3.14
CA LYS A 81 -10.17 -14.28 2.14
C LYS A 81 -11.62 -13.82 2.36
N THR A 82 -11.97 -13.53 3.60
CA THR A 82 -13.36 -13.21 3.99
C THR A 82 -13.53 -11.81 4.56
N SER A 83 -12.46 -11.19 5.09
CA SER A 83 -12.53 -9.95 5.87
C SER A 83 -11.73 -8.79 5.27
N ARG A 84 -11.21 -8.94 4.03
CA ARG A 84 -10.36 -7.93 3.38
C ARG A 84 -10.97 -6.53 3.42
N MET A 85 -12.26 -6.40 3.10
CA MET A 85 -12.94 -5.11 3.08
C MET A 85 -12.90 -4.43 4.46
N ALA A 86 -13.21 -5.17 5.52
CA ALA A 86 -13.19 -4.65 6.89
C ALA A 86 -11.77 -4.31 7.37
N GLU A 87 -10.80 -5.19 7.09
CA GLU A 87 -9.41 -5.01 7.50
C GLU A 87 -8.71 -3.86 6.75
N TYR A 88 -9.15 -3.58 5.53
CA TYR A 88 -8.63 -2.47 4.72
C TYR A 88 -9.52 -1.21 4.78
N SER A 89 -10.43 -1.16 5.75
CA SER A 89 -11.24 0.02 6.00
C SER A 89 -10.76 0.76 7.25
N PRO A 90 -10.24 1.99 7.13
CA PRO A 90 -9.89 2.83 8.27
C PRO A 90 -11.12 3.41 8.96
N PHE A 91 -12.27 3.42 8.28
CA PHE A 91 -13.55 3.97 8.75
C PHE A 91 -14.68 2.98 8.56
N THR A 92 -15.59 2.89 9.51
CA THR A 92 -16.88 2.20 9.32
C THR A 92 -17.71 2.97 8.28
N HIS A 93 -18.27 2.26 7.30
CA HIS A 93 -19.04 2.82 6.19
C HIS A 93 -20.15 1.84 5.73
N ASP A 94 -21.09 2.35 4.94
CA ASP A 94 -22.24 1.59 4.45
C ASP A 94 -22.08 1.25 2.94
N ASN A 95 -20.87 1.35 2.40
CA ASN A 95 -20.51 1.10 1.01
C ASN A 95 -19.74 -0.22 0.86
N GLY A 96 -20.25 -1.32 1.44
CA GLY A 96 -19.76 -2.68 1.15
C GLY A 96 -20.15 -3.14 -0.27
N MET A 97 -19.59 -4.26 -0.72
CA MET A 97 -19.79 -4.76 -2.10
C MET A 97 -21.27 -4.90 -2.49
N ASN A 98 -22.16 -5.21 -1.54
CA ASN A 98 -23.59 -5.34 -1.75
C ASN A 98 -24.39 -4.27 -1.00
N GLY A 99 -23.76 -3.12 -0.69
CA GLY A 99 -24.37 -2.08 0.12
C GLY A 99 -24.45 -2.40 1.61
N GLU A 100 -23.72 -3.44 2.07
CA GLU A 100 -23.66 -3.77 3.48
C GLU A 100 -22.80 -2.80 4.28
N ARG A 101 -23.10 -2.74 5.59
CA ARG A 101 -22.27 -1.99 6.53
C ARG A 101 -20.96 -2.71 6.82
N VAL A 102 -19.86 -2.04 6.56
CA VAL A 102 -18.51 -2.52 6.84
C VAL A 102 -17.98 -1.90 8.13
N TYR A 103 -17.72 -2.74 9.12
CA TYR A 103 -17.11 -2.30 10.38
C TYR A 103 -15.59 -2.24 10.24
N ALA A 104 -15.03 -1.05 10.42
CA ALA A 104 -13.63 -0.77 10.23
C ALA A 104 -12.71 -1.57 11.16
N ARG A 105 -11.69 -2.21 10.58
CA ARG A 105 -10.61 -2.90 11.29
C ARG A 105 -9.22 -2.43 10.82
N GLY A 106 -9.13 -1.41 9.98
CA GLY A 106 -7.88 -0.90 9.42
C GLY A 106 -6.88 -0.46 10.49
N ARG A 107 -7.36 0.18 11.58
CA ARG A 107 -6.49 0.54 12.71
C ARG A 107 -5.88 -0.70 13.39
N THR A 108 -6.65 -1.76 13.58
CA THR A 108 -6.16 -3.02 14.16
C THR A 108 -5.11 -3.64 13.26
N TYR A 109 -5.34 -3.63 11.93
CA TYR A 109 -4.37 -4.11 10.94
C TYR A 109 -3.06 -3.31 11.01
N MET A 110 -3.12 -1.99 11.00
CA MET A 110 -1.93 -1.15 11.06
C MET A 110 -1.17 -1.29 12.38
N ASN A 111 -1.87 -1.42 13.51
CA ASN A 111 -1.22 -1.68 14.80
C ASN A 111 -0.46 -3.01 14.79
N TRP A 112 -1.02 -4.06 14.18
CA TRP A 112 -0.31 -5.34 14.00
C TRP A 112 0.89 -5.18 13.05
N LEU A 113 0.71 -4.51 11.91
CA LEU A 113 1.79 -4.33 10.93
C LEU A 113 2.96 -3.57 11.55
N THR A 114 2.69 -2.47 12.25
CA THR A 114 3.73 -1.62 12.86
C THR A 114 4.28 -2.15 14.17
N GLY A 115 3.47 -2.84 14.96
CA GLY A 115 3.87 -3.34 16.29
C GLY A 115 4.36 -4.79 16.32
N VAL A 116 4.05 -5.59 15.30
CA VAL A 116 4.42 -7.02 15.26
C VAL A 116 5.25 -7.35 14.03
N LEU A 117 4.70 -7.15 12.82
CA LEU A 117 5.36 -7.56 11.59
C LEU A 117 6.64 -6.75 11.33
N LYS A 118 6.55 -5.41 11.34
CA LYS A 118 7.73 -4.57 11.09
C LYS A 118 8.87 -4.84 12.07
N PRO A 119 8.69 -4.86 13.39
CA PRO A 119 9.76 -5.20 14.32
C PRO A 119 10.34 -6.61 14.11
N MET A 120 9.54 -7.58 13.68
CA MET A 120 10.03 -8.90 13.33
C MET A 120 10.93 -8.87 12.08
N ILE A 121 10.53 -8.15 11.04
CA ILE A 121 11.32 -7.98 9.81
C ILE A 121 12.64 -7.28 10.14
N ASP A 122 12.61 -6.20 10.92
CA ASP A 122 13.80 -5.42 11.29
C ASP A 122 14.82 -6.24 12.13
N ARG A 123 14.33 -7.15 12.99
CA ARG A 123 15.21 -8.05 13.73
C ARG A 123 15.81 -9.16 12.88
N LYS A 124 15.05 -9.65 11.90
CA LYS A 124 15.43 -10.84 11.11
C LYS A 124 16.26 -10.50 9.87
N TYR A 125 16.11 -9.30 9.34
CA TYR A 125 16.74 -8.88 8.08
C TYR A 125 17.54 -7.59 8.26
N ARG A 126 18.48 -7.34 7.38
CA ARG A 126 19.31 -6.12 7.37
C ARG A 126 18.52 -4.94 6.79
N THR A 127 17.63 -4.41 7.58
CA THR A 127 16.81 -3.25 7.24
C THR A 127 17.43 -1.94 7.74
N LEU A 128 16.99 -0.83 7.15
CA LEU A 128 17.05 0.50 7.72
C LEU A 128 15.70 0.76 8.39
N PRO A 129 15.59 0.66 9.74
CA PRO A 129 14.30 0.58 10.42
C PRO A 129 13.60 1.91 10.64
N ASP A 130 14.30 3.00 10.39
CA ASP A 130 13.78 4.36 10.60
C ASP A 130 12.67 4.73 9.60
N ARG A 131 11.97 5.81 9.91
CA ARG A 131 10.83 6.32 9.15
C ARG A 131 11.19 6.59 7.69
N GLU A 132 12.33 7.23 7.45
CA GLU A 132 12.79 7.67 6.13
C GLU A 132 13.00 6.49 5.17
N ASN A 133 13.22 5.31 5.72
CA ASN A 133 13.48 4.07 4.99
C ASN A 133 12.30 3.07 5.04
N THR A 134 11.14 3.50 5.57
CA THR A 134 9.95 2.67 5.66
C THR A 134 8.84 3.22 4.76
N ILE A 135 8.41 2.38 3.81
CA ILE A 135 7.49 2.73 2.72
C ILE A 135 6.26 1.82 2.80
N ILE A 136 5.12 2.31 2.34
CA ILE A 136 3.89 1.51 2.22
C ILE A 136 3.26 1.67 0.85
N ALA A 137 2.67 0.60 0.29
CA ALA A 137 2.04 0.65 -1.01
C ALA A 137 0.84 -0.28 -1.11
N GLY A 138 -0.11 0.06 -1.96
CA GLY A 138 -1.27 -0.76 -2.26
C GLY A 138 -2.18 -0.12 -3.29
N SER A 139 -3.15 -0.90 -3.77
CA SER A 139 -4.18 -0.44 -4.70
C SER A 139 -5.58 -0.56 -4.12
N SER A 140 -6.52 0.18 -4.68
CA SER A 140 -7.93 0.07 -4.28
C SER A 140 -8.11 0.37 -2.78
N MET A 141 -8.68 -0.55 -2.02
CA MET A 141 -8.75 -0.47 -0.55
C MET A 141 -7.36 -0.49 0.09
N GLY A 142 -6.38 -1.21 -0.50
CA GLY A 142 -4.97 -1.15 -0.10
C GLY A 142 -4.34 0.23 -0.35
N GLY A 143 -4.75 0.93 -1.41
CA GLY A 143 -4.39 2.32 -1.69
C GLY A 143 -4.94 3.29 -0.65
N LEU A 144 -6.21 3.12 -0.23
CA LEU A 144 -6.80 3.87 0.87
C LEU A 144 -6.05 3.61 2.19
N MET A 145 -5.69 2.36 2.47
CA MET A 145 -4.91 2.01 3.66
C MET A 145 -3.48 2.54 3.60
N SER A 146 -2.87 2.63 2.41
CA SER A 146 -1.55 3.26 2.24
C SER A 146 -1.60 4.76 2.54
N LEU A 147 -2.64 5.45 2.07
CA LEU A 147 -2.87 6.84 2.43
C LEU A 147 -3.12 7.00 3.95
N TYR A 148 -3.97 6.15 4.52
CA TYR A 148 -4.22 6.13 5.97
C TYR A 148 -2.93 5.93 6.76
N ALA A 149 -2.07 5.01 6.34
CA ALA A 149 -0.78 4.76 6.99
C ALA A 149 0.16 5.97 6.90
N ALA A 150 0.31 6.58 5.71
CA ALA A 150 1.16 7.75 5.52
C ALA A 150 0.72 8.95 6.40
N LEU A 151 -0.57 9.07 6.68
CA LEU A 151 -1.12 10.19 7.46
C LEU A 151 -1.17 9.89 8.96
N ASN A 152 -1.72 8.73 9.37
CA ASN A 152 -1.97 8.41 10.78
C ASN A 152 -0.84 7.63 11.46
N TYR A 153 0.06 7.05 10.66
CA TYR A 153 1.29 6.38 11.12
C TYR A 153 2.52 7.06 10.49
N ASN A 154 2.47 8.38 10.34
CA ASN A 154 3.52 9.18 9.71
C ASN A 154 4.87 9.07 10.44
N HIS A 155 4.85 8.76 11.75
CA HIS A 155 6.04 8.44 12.54
C HIS A 155 6.72 7.11 12.14
N VAL A 156 6.07 6.29 11.31
CA VAL A 156 6.59 5.02 10.79
C VAL A 156 6.87 5.09 9.30
N PHE A 157 5.97 5.71 8.52
CA PHE A 157 6.02 5.74 7.06
C PHE A 157 6.25 7.15 6.53
N SER A 158 7.35 7.36 5.81
CA SER A 158 7.64 8.63 5.14
C SER A 158 7.07 8.70 3.74
N ARG A 159 6.86 7.54 3.09
CA ARG A 159 6.48 7.46 1.68
C ARG A 159 5.34 6.46 1.48
N ALA A 160 4.41 6.79 0.58
CA ALA A 160 3.32 5.91 0.23
C ALA A 160 3.03 5.91 -1.28
N ALA A 161 2.70 4.73 -1.84
CA ALA A 161 2.08 4.59 -3.15
C ALA A 161 0.62 4.15 -2.99
N CYS A 162 -0.30 4.99 -3.45
CA CYS A 162 -1.75 4.84 -3.29
C CYS A 162 -2.40 4.72 -4.67
N LEU A 163 -2.34 3.52 -5.28
CA LEU A 163 -2.84 3.31 -6.64
C LEU A 163 -4.36 3.11 -6.62
N SER A 164 -5.05 3.83 -7.49
CA SER A 164 -6.53 3.74 -7.61
C SER A 164 -7.24 3.69 -6.25
N ALA A 165 -6.81 4.54 -5.31
CA ALA A 165 -7.24 4.48 -3.92
C ALA A 165 -8.76 4.68 -3.77
N SER A 166 -9.42 3.80 -2.99
CA SER A 166 -10.88 3.80 -2.78
C SER A 166 -11.35 4.95 -1.86
N LEU A 167 -11.07 6.20 -2.23
CA LEU A 167 -11.41 7.39 -1.44
C LEU A 167 -12.92 7.63 -1.35
N TRP A 168 -13.68 7.09 -2.31
CA TRP A 168 -15.14 7.15 -2.40
C TRP A 168 -15.85 6.39 -1.26
N VAL A 169 -15.19 5.48 -0.58
CA VAL A 169 -15.76 4.67 0.50
C VAL A 169 -16.37 5.55 1.61
N HIS A 170 -15.70 6.63 1.97
CA HIS A 170 -16.25 7.61 2.90
C HIS A 170 -15.60 8.99 2.71
N PRO A 171 -16.01 9.75 1.68
CA PRO A 171 -15.35 11.01 1.31
C PRO A 171 -15.16 11.98 2.47
N GLY A 172 -16.19 12.18 3.30
CA GLY A 172 -16.13 13.09 4.44
C GLY A 172 -15.06 12.71 5.47
N LYS A 173 -14.92 11.41 5.79
CA LYS A 173 -13.88 10.94 6.72
C LYS A 173 -12.49 10.97 6.10
N VAL A 174 -12.37 10.69 4.80
CA VAL A 174 -11.11 10.83 4.07
C VAL A 174 -10.64 12.28 4.13
N MET A 175 -11.50 13.24 3.83
CA MET A 175 -11.18 14.68 3.89
C MET A 175 -10.82 15.13 5.31
N HIS A 176 -11.58 14.66 6.32
CA HIS A 176 -11.24 14.94 7.72
C HIS A 176 -9.87 14.39 8.09
N MET A 177 -9.59 13.13 7.74
CA MET A 177 -8.30 12.48 7.98
C MET A 177 -7.14 13.28 7.39
N ILE A 178 -7.25 13.69 6.12
CA ILE A 178 -6.20 14.47 5.46
C ILE A 178 -5.99 15.81 6.18
N ARG A 179 -7.06 16.55 6.46
CA ARG A 179 -6.98 17.90 7.06
C ARG A 179 -6.50 17.91 8.50
N SER A 180 -6.75 16.83 9.26
CA SER A 180 -6.34 16.71 10.66
C SER A 180 -4.99 16.01 10.86
N ALA A 181 -4.37 15.51 9.79
CA ALA A 181 -3.10 14.79 9.88
C ALA A 181 -1.96 15.73 10.34
N GLN A 182 -1.16 15.23 11.25
CA GLN A 182 0.12 15.85 11.62
C GLN A 182 1.23 15.09 10.91
N ILE A 183 1.76 15.67 9.86
CA ILE A 183 2.73 15.03 8.98
C ILE A 183 4.04 15.81 8.92
N SER A 184 5.13 15.08 8.74
CA SER A 184 6.45 15.70 8.53
C SER A 184 6.56 16.24 7.10
N PRO A 185 7.28 17.35 6.88
CA PRO A 185 7.38 17.99 5.55
C PRO A 185 8.01 17.13 4.45
N ASP A 186 8.79 16.09 4.84
CA ASP A 186 9.42 15.14 3.93
C ASP A 186 8.49 13.99 3.51
N THR A 187 7.22 14.01 3.92
CA THR A 187 6.23 13.00 3.53
C THR A 187 5.99 13.05 2.02
N CYS A 188 6.18 11.91 1.35
CA CYS A 188 6.00 11.77 -0.09
C CYS A 188 4.87 10.78 -0.39
N ILE A 189 3.90 11.20 -1.20
CA ILE A 189 2.77 10.36 -1.60
C ILE A 189 2.66 10.34 -3.13
N TYR A 190 2.66 9.14 -3.69
CA TYR A 190 2.20 8.89 -5.04
C TYR A 190 0.73 8.50 -5.01
N LEU A 191 -0.08 9.12 -5.87
CA LEU A 191 -1.50 8.84 -6.00
C LEU A 191 -1.89 8.86 -7.48
N ASP A 192 -2.59 7.83 -7.95
CA ASP A 192 -3.07 7.78 -9.32
C ASP A 192 -4.52 7.33 -9.43
N TYR A 193 -5.07 7.50 -10.64
CA TYR A 193 -6.38 7.01 -11.01
C TYR A 193 -6.48 6.83 -12.52
N GLY A 194 -7.13 5.76 -12.97
CA GLY A 194 -7.24 5.45 -14.40
C GLY A 194 -8.38 6.18 -15.11
N THR A 195 -8.21 6.52 -16.41
CA THR A 195 -9.29 7.14 -17.19
C THR A 195 -10.48 6.21 -17.39
N GLU A 196 -10.26 4.89 -17.47
CA GLU A 196 -11.35 3.91 -17.57
C GLU A 196 -12.14 3.82 -16.25
N GLU A 197 -11.46 4.02 -15.13
CA GLU A 197 -12.12 4.09 -13.81
C GLU A 197 -12.99 5.36 -13.70
N ILE A 198 -12.52 6.49 -14.24
CA ILE A 198 -13.29 7.74 -14.32
C ILE A 198 -14.54 7.54 -15.19
N ALA A 199 -14.40 6.86 -16.32
CA ALA A 199 -15.53 6.60 -17.23
C ALA A 199 -16.60 5.73 -16.57
N ASN A 200 -16.19 4.73 -15.77
CA ASN A 200 -17.10 3.83 -15.07
C ASN A 200 -17.72 4.43 -13.80
N HIS A 201 -17.03 5.38 -13.16
CA HIS A 201 -17.43 6.03 -11.91
C HIS A 201 -17.18 7.54 -11.95
N PRO A 202 -17.99 8.28 -12.73
CA PRO A 202 -17.76 9.71 -12.97
C PRO A 202 -17.89 10.61 -11.73
N GLU A 203 -18.46 10.09 -10.64
CA GLU A 203 -18.56 10.77 -9.34
C GLU A 203 -17.26 10.76 -8.53
N ASN A 204 -16.39 9.76 -8.74
CA ASN A 204 -15.18 9.56 -7.95
C ASN A 204 -14.09 10.62 -8.14
N PRO A 205 -13.88 11.19 -9.34
CA PRO A 205 -12.83 12.19 -9.56
C PRO A 205 -12.91 13.39 -8.65
N LYS A 206 -14.13 13.83 -8.27
CA LYS A 206 -14.27 14.97 -7.36
C LYS A 206 -13.59 14.72 -6.03
N VAL A 207 -13.83 13.56 -5.41
CA VAL A 207 -13.20 13.18 -4.13
C VAL A 207 -11.69 13.11 -4.26
N LEU A 208 -11.22 12.57 -5.38
CA LEU A 208 -9.80 12.45 -5.68
C LEU A 208 -9.12 13.82 -5.78
N PHE A 209 -9.69 14.76 -6.54
CA PHE A 209 -9.14 16.11 -6.68
C PHE A 209 -9.20 16.90 -5.37
N ASP A 210 -10.31 16.82 -4.63
CA ASP A 210 -10.43 17.43 -3.31
C ASP A 210 -9.35 16.88 -2.35
N ALA A 211 -9.08 15.57 -2.37
CA ALA A 211 -8.03 14.94 -1.58
C ALA A 211 -6.62 15.42 -1.99
N CYS A 212 -6.33 15.49 -3.29
CA CYS A 212 -5.06 16.01 -3.79
C CYS A 212 -4.82 17.46 -3.33
N GLN A 213 -5.83 18.31 -3.46
CA GLN A 213 -5.76 19.69 -3.00
C GLN A 213 -5.49 19.77 -1.50
N ALA A 214 -6.19 18.97 -0.70
CA ALA A 214 -6.01 18.96 0.75
C ALA A 214 -4.62 18.45 1.16
N LEU A 215 -4.08 17.43 0.47
CA LEU A 215 -2.72 16.92 0.70
C LEU A 215 -1.65 17.98 0.39
N LEU A 216 -1.82 18.73 -0.71
CA LEU A 216 -0.92 19.84 -1.05
C LEU A 216 -0.97 20.96 0.00
N TYR A 217 -2.14 21.28 0.53
CA TYR A 217 -2.27 22.26 1.64
C TYR A 217 -1.61 21.78 2.93
N GLN A 218 -1.50 20.48 3.14
CA GLN A 218 -0.77 19.89 4.27
C GLN A 218 0.76 19.88 4.05
N GLY A 219 1.23 20.30 2.87
CA GLY A 219 2.66 20.33 2.55
C GLY A 219 3.24 18.99 2.13
N VAL A 220 2.40 18.03 1.74
CA VAL A 220 2.86 16.73 1.20
C VAL A 220 3.59 16.91 -0.11
N ASN A 221 4.73 16.25 -0.27
CA ASN A 221 5.33 16.05 -1.58
C ASN A 221 4.48 15.06 -2.38
N LEU A 222 3.51 15.60 -3.15
CA LEU A 222 2.49 14.81 -3.85
C LEU A 222 2.86 14.64 -5.33
N ALA A 223 3.01 13.40 -5.77
CA ALA A 223 2.99 13.02 -7.17
C ALA A 223 1.60 12.47 -7.52
N PHE A 224 0.78 13.26 -8.21
CA PHE A 224 -0.54 12.85 -8.65
C PHE A 224 -0.59 12.61 -10.16
N ARG A 225 -1.30 11.56 -10.58
CA ARG A 225 -1.37 11.18 -11.98
C ARG A 225 -2.75 10.63 -12.38
N ILE A 226 -3.30 11.11 -13.51
CA ILE A 226 -4.36 10.42 -14.24
C ILE A 226 -3.70 9.52 -15.29
N VAL A 227 -4.02 8.23 -15.26
CA VAL A 227 -3.39 7.21 -16.12
C VAL A 227 -4.26 6.98 -17.37
N PRO A 228 -3.81 7.40 -18.57
CA PRO A 228 -4.55 7.15 -19.80
C PRO A 228 -4.74 5.65 -20.07
N GLY A 229 -5.98 5.21 -20.33
CA GLY A 229 -6.33 3.80 -20.52
C GLY A 229 -6.18 2.93 -19.27
N GLY A 230 -5.93 3.55 -18.13
CA GLY A 230 -5.85 2.83 -16.85
C GLY A 230 -7.21 2.36 -16.38
N SER A 231 -7.29 1.09 -15.98
CA SER A 231 -8.47 0.43 -15.40
C SER A 231 -8.16 -0.11 -14.00
N HIS A 232 -9.19 -0.45 -13.24
CA HIS A 232 -9.06 -0.94 -11.86
C HIS A 232 -8.61 -2.40 -11.81
N CYS A 233 -7.37 -2.67 -12.19
CA CYS A 233 -6.83 -4.03 -12.21
C CYS A 233 -5.29 -4.06 -12.11
N GLU A 234 -4.76 -5.22 -11.76
CA GLU A 234 -3.33 -5.46 -11.58
C GLU A 234 -2.51 -5.16 -12.84
N ALA A 235 -3.04 -5.44 -14.04
CA ALA A 235 -2.35 -5.15 -15.29
C ALA A 235 -2.15 -3.64 -15.54
N SER A 236 -3.06 -2.80 -15.04
CA SER A 236 -2.89 -1.35 -15.05
C SER A 236 -1.89 -0.90 -14.00
N TRP A 237 -1.94 -1.45 -12.80
CA TRP A 237 -1.04 -1.08 -11.70
C TRP A 237 0.40 -1.55 -11.96
N GLU A 238 0.61 -2.71 -12.59
CA GLU A 238 1.93 -3.16 -13.05
C GLU A 238 2.63 -2.09 -13.91
N LYS A 239 1.91 -1.47 -14.85
CA LYS A 239 2.46 -0.41 -15.71
C LYS A 239 2.86 0.85 -14.93
N GLN A 240 2.32 1.05 -13.73
CA GLN A 240 2.66 2.18 -12.87
C GLN A 240 3.85 1.88 -11.94
N VAL A 241 4.29 0.62 -11.83
CA VAL A 241 5.43 0.26 -10.96
C VAL A 241 6.66 1.13 -11.22
N PRO A 242 7.17 1.28 -12.45
CA PRO A 242 8.34 2.14 -12.70
C PRO A 242 8.10 3.61 -12.33
N VAL A 243 6.85 4.07 -12.44
CA VAL A 243 6.49 5.45 -12.20
C VAL A 243 6.48 5.76 -10.71
N PHE A 244 5.72 4.99 -9.91
CA PHE A 244 5.67 5.25 -8.47
C PHE A 244 7.00 4.95 -7.79
N MET A 245 7.75 3.93 -8.23
CA MET A 245 9.08 3.64 -7.70
C MET A 245 10.00 4.84 -7.87
N LYS A 246 10.06 5.43 -9.06
CA LYS A 246 10.81 6.66 -9.31
C LYS A 246 10.32 7.84 -8.45
N CYS A 247 9.01 8.02 -8.31
CA CYS A 247 8.45 9.09 -7.47
C CYS A 247 8.82 8.93 -5.98
N LEU A 248 8.96 7.68 -5.53
CA LEU A 248 9.37 7.36 -4.16
C LEU A 248 10.89 7.30 -3.97
N GLY A 249 11.68 7.57 -5.01
CA GLY A 249 13.15 7.67 -4.94
C GLY A 249 13.91 6.35 -5.16
N PHE A 250 13.32 5.41 -5.92
CA PHE A 250 13.93 4.13 -6.27
C PHE A 250 14.12 3.93 -7.76
#